data_a1696f4f5e245d01fcf4d521510befa2
#
_entry.id   a1696f4f5e245d01fcf4d521510befa2
#
_cell.length_a   1.000
_cell.length_b   1.000
_cell.length_c   1.000
_cell.angle_alpha   90.00
_cell.angle_beta   90.00
_cell.angle_gamma   90.00
#
_symmetry.space_group_name_H-M   'P 1'
#
loop_
_entity.id
_entity.type
_entity.pdbx_description
1 polymer ?
#
loop_
_entity_poly.entity_id
_entity_poly.type
_entity_poly.pdbx_seq_one_letter_code
_entity_poly.pdbx_strand_id
1 'polypeptide(L)'
;MIKDNSEYLEEYLTSERVLAQQEKLIFSKFDLEEVHKIGAYALELFERKDYPMAVEIRISDWKALHISFPGTSPENDWWMNRKSKVVNLTGNSSLYERLLSEEGKYDWFEKKKVSEEDFAIHGGGFPIKTEKIGLIGVILVSGL
;
A
#
# COMPACT_ATOMS: atom_id res chain seq x y z
N MET A 1 -25.61 4.60 -18.81
CA MET A 1 -24.18 4.39 -19.02
C MET A 1 -23.48 4.32 -17.68
N ILE A 2 -22.94 3.18 -17.35
CA ILE A 2 -22.23 3.00 -16.07
C ILE A 2 -20.86 3.66 -16.24
N LYS A 3 -20.59 4.72 -15.47
CA LYS A 3 -19.24 5.32 -15.45
C LYS A 3 -18.25 4.27 -14.96
N ASP A 4 -17.13 4.20 -15.63
CA ASP A 4 -16.01 3.37 -15.18
C ASP A 4 -15.66 3.76 -13.74
N ASN A 5 -15.55 2.78 -12.86
CA ASN A 5 -15.21 2.98 -11.45
C ASN A 5 -13.87 3.72 -11.28
N SER A 6 -12.97 3.64 -12.27
CA SER A 6 -11.68 4.34 -12.22
C SER A 6 -11.84 5.85 -12.31
N GLU A 7 -12.71 6.35 -13.20
CA GLU A 7 -12.98 7.81 -13.30
C GLU A 7 -13.65 8.33 -12.03
N TYR A 8 -14.56 7.55 -11.46
CA TYR A 8 -15.23 7.92 -10.21
C TYR A 8 -14.26 8.00 -9.04
N LEU A 9 -13.32 7.06 -8.95
CA LEU A 9 -12.29 7.05 -7.91
C LEU A 9 -11.31 8.21 -8.07
N GLU A 10 -10.88 8.53 -9.29
CA GLU A 10 -9.97 9.65 -9.55
C GLU A 10 -10.56 10.99 -9.13
N GLU A 11 -11.87 11.22 -9.36
CA GLU A 11 -12.56 12.45 -8.98
C GLU A 11 -12.61 12.66 -7.47
N TYR A 12 -12.66 11.57 -6.68
CA TYR A 12 -12.78 11.62 -5.21
C TYR A 12 -11.49 11.33 -4.46
N LEU A 13 -10.45 10.82 -5.14
CA LEU A 13 -9.15 10.57 -4.51
C LEU A 13 -8.30 11.82 -4.50
N THR A 14 -8.12 12.38 -3.31
CA THR A 14 -7.20 13.49 -3.07
C THR A 14 -6.18 13.08 -2.01
N SER A 15 -5.00 13.71 -2.04
CA SER A 15 -3.99 13.48 -1.01
C SER A 15 -4.52 13.77 0.39
N GLU A 16 -5.33 14.81 0.54
CA GLU A 16 -5.96 15.15 1.82
C GLU A 16 -6.84 14.03 2.37
N ARG A 17 -7.65 13.41 1.52
CA ARG A 17 -8.53 12.29 1.93
C ARG A 17 -7.74 11.04 2.29
N VAL A 18 -6.72 10.73 1.51
CA VAL A 18 -5.85 9.57 1.78
C VAL A 18 -5.09 9.77 3.08
N LEU A 19 -4.58 10.98 3.33
CA LEU A 19 -3.92 11.32 4.58
C LEU A 19 -4.86 11.15 5.78
N ALA A 20 -6.09 11.62 5.65
CA ALA A 20 -7.10 11.46 6.71
C ALA A 20 -7.37 9.98 7.01
N GLN A 21 -7.41 9.13 6.00
CA GLN A 21 -7.54 7.67 6.18
C GLN A 21 -6.33 7.09 6.91
N GLN A 22 -5.11 7.49 6.56
CA GLN A 22 -3.90 7.05 7.24
C GLN A 22 -3.93 7.40 8.72
N GLU A 23 -4.33 8.61 9.05
CA GLU A 23 -4.38 9.09 10.43
C GLU A 23 -5.40 8.34 11.28
N LYS A 24 -6.49 7.87 10.68
CA LYS A 24 -7.50 7.04 11.36
C LYS A 24 -7.05 5.61 11.59
N LEU A 25 -6.08 5.12 10.84
CA LEU A 25 -5.61 3.74 10.86
C LEU A 25 -4.31 3.59 11.66
N ILE A 26 -4.14 4.38 12.71
CA ILE A 26 -3.05 4.24 13.66
C ILE A 26 -3.49 3.26 14.74
N PHE A 27 -2.72 2.19 14.91
CA PHE A 27 -3.03 1.13 15.85
C PHE A 27 -2.56 1.50 17.26
N SER A 28 -3.32 1.10 18.26
CA SER A 28 -2.84 1.17 19.65
C SER A 28 -1.72 0.15 19.87
N LYS A 29 -1.86 -1.00 19.21
CA LYS A 29 -0.92 -2.11 19.24
C LYS A 29 -1.07 -2.89 17.93
N PHE A 30 0.03 -3.38 17.38
CA PHE A 30 0.02 -4.22 16.19
C PHE A 30 0.95 -5.42 16.42
N ASP A 31 0.38 -6.61 16.43
CA ASP A 31 1.09 -7.87 16.66
C ASP A 31 0.68 -8.95 15.63
N LEU A 32 1.15 -10.17 15.83
CA LEU A 32 0.84 -11.27 14.91
C LEU A 32 -0.64 -11.64 14.87
N GLU A 33 -1.40 -11.33 15.92
CA GLU A 33 -2.86 -11.53 15.88
C GLU A 33 -3.49 -10.61 14.84
N GLU A 34 -3.06 -9.35 14.77
CA GLU A 34 -3.52 -8.40 13.76
C GLU A 34 -3.08 -8.84 12.35
N VAL A 35 -1.86 -9.35 12.22
CA VAL A 35 -1.37 -9.90 10.95
C VAL A 35 -2.26 -11.03 10.46
N HIS A 36 -2.63 -11.96 11.34
CA HIS A 36 -3.50 -13.08 11.00
C HIS A 36 -4.92 -12.64 10.62
N LYS A 37 -5.46 -11.64 11.28
CA LYS A 37 -6.78 -11.09 10.95
C LYS A 37 -6.77 -10.48 9.54
N ILE A 38 -5.73 -9.75 9.18
CA ILE A 38 -5.60 -9.17 7.85
C ILE A 38 -5.46 -10.28 6.80
N GLY A 39 -4.66 -11.31 7.08
CA GLY A 39 -4.49 -12.47 6.21
C GLY A 39 -5.82 -13.21 5.99
N ALA A 40 -6.59 -13.44 7.05
CA ALA A 40 -7.91 -14.07 6.96
C ALA A 40 -8.88 -13.24 6.13
N TYR A 41 -8.85 -11.92 6.30
CA TYR A 41 -9.67 -11.00 5.48
C TYR A 41 -9.27 -11.06 4.00
N ALA A 42 -7.98 -11.13 3.70
CA ALA A 42 -7.50 -11.25 2.31
C ALA A 42 -7.99 -12.55 1.66
N LEU A 43 -7.96 -13.67 2.39
CA LEU A 43 -8.50 -14.95 1.91
C LEU A 43 -10.01 -14.87 1.64
N GLU A 44 -10.76 -14.28 2.54
CA GLU A 44 -12.21 -14.08 2.39
C GLU A 44 -12.52 -13.17 1.20
N LEU A 45 -11.77 -12.10 1.05
CA LEU A 45 -11.93 -11.16 -0.06
C LEU A 45 -11.66 -11.85 -1.41
N PHE A 46 -10.63 -12.70 -1.50
CA PHE A 46 -10.35 -13.46 -2.70
C PHE A 46 -11.48 -14.44 -3.03
N GLU A 47 -12.03 -15.15 -2.06
CA GLU A 47 -13.16 -16.08 -2.27
C GLU A 47 -14.39 -15.35 -2.84
N ARG A 48 -14.64 -14.12 -2.40
CA ARG A 48 -15.79 -13.34 -2.87
C ARG A 48 -15.58 -12.66 -4.22
N LYS A 49 -14.39 -12.16 -4.47
CA LYS A 49 -14.11 -11.25 -5.60
C LYS A 49 -13.15 -11.81 -6.64
N ASP A 50 -12.43 -12.86 -6.32
CA ASP A 50 -11.46 -13.50 -7.22
C ASP A 50 -10.39 -12.51 -7.75
N TYR A 51 -9.96 -11.56 -6.92
CA TYR A 51 -8.94 -10.59 -7.31
C TYR A 51 -7.56 -11.26 -7.44
N PRO A 52 -6.87 -11.09 -8.59
CA PRO A 52 -5.52 -11.65 -8.78
C PRO A 52 -4.48 -10.80 -8.04
N MET A 53 -4.48 -10.86 -6.73
CA MET A 53 -3.63 -10.02 -5.88
C MET A 53 -2.56 -10.82 -5.14
N ALA A 54 -1.46 -10.16 -4.83
CA ALA A 54 -0.49 -10.62 -3.83
C ALA A 54 -0.55 -9.67 -2.64
N VAL A 55 -0.48 -10.21 -1.44
CA VAL A 55 -0.55 -9.46 -0.17
C VAL A 55 0.65 -9.82 0.68
N GLU A 56 1.32 -8.82 1.24
CA GLU A 56 2.45 -9.01 2.13
C GLU A 56 2.38 -8.03 3.30
N ILE A 57 2.72 -8.51 4.48
CA ILE A 57 2.86 -7.68 5.68
C ILE A 57 4.29 -7.84 6.17
N ARG A 58 4.99 -6.72 6.31
CA ARG A 58 6.33 -6.68 6.88
C ARG A 58 6.30 -5.89 8.17
N ILE A 59 6.91 -6.47 9.20
CA ILE A 59 7.21 -5.77 10.45
C ILE A 59 8.72 -5.53 10.43
N SER A 60 9.14 -4.27 10.28
CA SER A 60 10.50 -3.93 9.89
C SER A 60 10.86 -4.66 8.58
N ASP A 61 11.94 -5.40 8.52
CA ASP A 61 12.33 -6.18 7.33
C ASP A 61 11.78 -7.60 7.32
N TRP A 62 11.08 -8.00 8.37
CA TRP A 62 10.56 -9.34 8.51
C TRP A 62 9.22 -9.51 7.81
N LYS A 63 9.15 -10.49 6.92
CA LYS A 63 7.91 -10.87 6.23
C LYS A 63 7.05 -11.71 7.17
N ALA A 64 6.13 -11.07 7.85
CA ALA A 64 5.22 -11.73 8.80
C ALA A 64 4.08 -12.47 8.10
N LEU A 65 3.71 -12.05 6.89
CA LEU A 65 2.69 -12.68 6.06
C LEU A 65 3.02 -12.45 4.58
N HIS A 66 2.80 -13.50 3.77
CA HIS A 66 2.82 -13.37 2.32
C HIS A 66 1.82 -14.35 1.72
N ILE A 67 0.93 -13.84 0.87
CA ILE A 67 -0.02 -14.65 0.13
C ILE A 67 -0.01 -14.22 -1.33
N SER A 68 0.24 -15.19 -2.23
CA SER A 68 0.11 -14.97 -3.67
C SER A 68 -1.14 -15.71 -4.14
N PHE A 69 -2.17 -14.96 -4.51
CA PHE A 69 -3.40 -15.56 -5.05
C PHE A 69 -3.24 -15.92 -6.52
N PRO A 70 -4.08 -16.83 -7.06
CA PRO A 70 -4.07 -17.15 -8.49
C PRO A 70 -4.13 -15.91 -9.36
N GLY A 71 -3.35 -15.93 -10.44
CA GLY A 71 -3.24 -14.79 -11.35
C GLY A 71 -2.05 -13.88 -11.06
N THR A 72 -1.31 -14.12 -9.99
CA THR A 72 -0.09 -13.37 -9.67
C THR A 72 1.18 -14.10 -10.15
N SER A 73 2.27 -13.38 -10.15
CA SER A 73 3.59 -13.86 -10.55
C SER A 73 4.68 -13.21 -9.69
N PRO A 74 5.94 -13.63 -9.81
CA PRO A 74 7.04 -12.95 -9.12
C PRO A 74 7.16 -11.45 -9.39
N GLU A 75 6.62 -10.97 -10.51
CA GLU A 75 6.59 -9.54 -10.81
C GLU A 75 5.80 -8.75 -9.76
N ASN A 76 4.76 -9.34 -9.17
CA ASN A 76 4.01 -8.71 -8.08
C ASN A 76 4.90 -8.45 -6.86
N ASP A 77 5.82 -9.36 -6.56
CA ASP A 77 6.78 -9.19 -5.47
C ASP A 77 7.72 -8.02 -5.74
N TRP A 78 8.16 -7.85 -6.98
CA TRP A 78 8.98 -6.72 -7.40
C TRP A 78 8.25 -5.39 -7.19
N TRP A 79 6.98 -5.31 -7.57
CA TRP A 79 6.15 -4.13 -7.32
C TRP A 79 6.01 -3.85 -5.82
N MET A 80 5.73 -4.87 -5.02
CA MET A 80 5.58 -4.71 -3.56
C MET A 80 6.88 -4.22 -2.91
N ASN A 81 8.03 -4.72 -3.33
CA ASN A 81 9.33 -4.24 -2.85
C ASN A 81 9.52 -2.75 -3.10
N ARG A 82 9.21 -2.30 -4.29
CA ARG A 82 9.35 -0.89 -4.69
C ARG A 82 8.40 0.01 -3.90
N LYS A 83 7.18 -0.43 -3.67
CA LYS A 83 6.20 0.29 -2.83
C LYS A 83 6.65 0.35 -1.37
N SER A 84 7.21 -0.73 -0.84
CA SER A 84 7.70 -0.76 0.53
C SER A 84 8.79 0.28 0.78
N LYS A 85 9.65 0.49 -0.20
CA LYS A 85 10.70 1.51 -0.12
C LYS A 85 10.14 2.93 -0.03
N VAL A 86 9.06 3.21 -0.73
CA VAL A 86 8.35 4.50 -0.62
C VAL A 86 7.80 4.70 0.79
N VAL A 87 7.11 3.70 1.32
CA VAL A 87 6.53 3.79 2.67
C VAL A 87 7.62 3.96 3.73
N ASN A 88 8.71 3.21 3.64
CA ASN A 88 9.82 3.31 4.59
C ASN A 88 10.56 4.65 4.50
N LEU A 89 10.67 5.23 3.30
CA LEU A 89 11.32 6.53 3.11
C LEU A 89 10.46 7.68 3.63
N THR A 90 9.15 7.63 3.38
CA THR A 90 8.26 8.79 3.61
C THR A 90 7.39 8.67 4.86
N GLY A 91 7.16 7.46 5.34
CA GLY A 91 6.19 7.20 6.40
C GLY A 91 4.73 7.29 5.93
N ASN A 92 4.51 7.46 4.64
CA ASN A 92 3.19 7.62 4.04
C ASN A 92 2.87 6.45 3.09
N SER A 93 1.58 6.28 2.76
CA SER A 93 1.21 5.32 1.73
C SER A 93 1.78 5.74 0.37
N SER A 94 2.03 4.76 -0.48
CA SER A 94 2.51 5.02 -1.85
C SER A 94 1.47 5.80 -2.65
N LEU A 95 0.18 5.55 -2.43
CA LEU A 95 -0.90 6.31 -3.08
C LEU A 95 -0.87 7.78 -2.66
N TYR A 96 -0.66 8.09 -1.40
CA TYR A 96 -0.57 9.47 -0.93
C TYR A 96 0.57 10.23 -1.62
N GLU A 97 1.73 9.62 -1.72
CA GLU A 97 2.89 10.23 -2.38
C GLU A 97 2.66 10.46 -3.88
N ARG A 98 1.98 9.52 -4.54
CA ARG A 98 1.57 9.68 -5.94
C ARG A 98 0.63 10.87 -6.11
N LEU A 99 -0.41 10.95 -5.29
CA LEU A 99 -1.40 12.04 -5.36
C LEU A 99 -0.76 13.41 -5.10
N LEU A 100 0.16 13.50 -4.14
CA LEU A 100 0.93 14.72 -3.91
C LEU A 100 1.68 15.16 -5.17
N SER A 101 2.35 14.24 -5.84
CA SER A 101 3.11 14.55 -7.05
C SER A 101 2.22 14.98 -8.20
N GLU A 102 1.06 14.34 -8.37
CA GLU A 102 0.09 14.69 -9.40
C GLU A 102 -0.55 16.07 -9.13
N GLU A 103 -0.96 16.33 -7.91
CA GLU A 103 -1.52 17.62 -7.50
C GLU A 103 -0.51 18.76 -7.60
N GLY A 104 0.74 18.50 -7.21
CA GLY A 104 1.84 19.48 -7.28
C GLY A 104 2.49 19.57 -8.66
N LYS A 105 2.12 18.71 -9.61
CA LYS A 105 2.66 18.65 -10.97
C LYS A 105 4.18 18.56 -11.01
N TYR A 106 4.75 17.63 -10.21
CA TYR A 106 6.18 17.38 -10.20
C TYR A 106 6.50 15.90 -10.37
N ASP A 107 7.71 15.61 -10.82
CA ASP A 107 8.25 14.25 -10.88
C ASP A 107 8.72 13.87 -9.48
N TRP A 108 8.06 12.87 -8.89
CA TRP A 108 8.35 12.41 -7.54
C TRP A 108 9.77 11.86 -7.39
N PHE A 109 10.22 11.10 -8.39
CA PHE A 109 11.55 10.46 -8.36
C PHE A 109 12.66 11.49 -8.45
N GLU A 110 12.50 12.49 -9.29
CA GLU A 110 13.44 13.60 -9.41
C GLU A 110 13.51 14.41 -8.10
N LYS A 111 12.36 14.73 -7.54
CA LYS A 111 12.27 15.48 -6.28
C LYS A 111 12.90 14.74 -5.12
N LYS A 112 12.69 13.43 -5.00
CA LYS A 112 13.23 12.58 -3.94
C LYS A 112 14.67 12.14 -4.23
N LYS A 113 15.14 12.31 -5.47
CA LYS A 113 16.48 11.87 -5.93
C LYS A 113 16.67 10.37 -5.78
N VAL A 114 15.68 9.61 -6.20
CA VAL A 114 15.67 8.15 -6.16
C VAL A 114 15.30 7.58 -7.54
N SER A 115 15.63 6.31 -7.77
CA SER A 115 15.37 5.64 -9.04
C SER A 115 13.98 5.02 -9.11
N GLU A 116 13.30 5.16 -10.25
CA GLU A 116 12.05 4.43 -10.54
C GLU A 116 12.25 2.91 -10.51
N GLU A 117 13.46 2.44 -10.75
CA GLU A 117 13.77 1.02 -10.69
C GLU A 117 13.60 0.45 -9.28
N ASP A 118 13.90 1.27 -8.25
CA ASP A 118 13.87 0.85 -6.85
C ASP A 118 12.61 1.27 -6.09
N PHE A 119 11.90 2.29 -6.57
CA PHE A 119 10.75 2.88 -5.90
C PHE A 119 9.53 2.89 -6.82
N ALA A 120 8.34 2.68 -6.25
CA ALA A 120 7.08 2.79 -6.99
C ALA A 120 6.03 3.53 -6.18
N ILE A 121 5.41 4.54 -6.78
CA ILE A 121 4.36 5.34 -6.16
C ILE A 121 2.94 4.92 -6.60
N HIS A 122 2.80 3.75 -7.18
CA HIS A 122 1.47 3.15 -7.40
C HIS A 122 0.84 2.77 -6.07
N GLY A 123 -0.48 2.83 -5.98
CA GLY A 123 -1.21 2.42 -4.78
C GLY A 123 -0.93 0.98 -4.38
N GLY A 124 -1.02 0.69 -3.09
CA GLY A 124 -0.83 -0.64 -2.54
C GLY A 124 0.25 -0.76 -1.47
N GLY A 125 1.00 0.29 -1.18
CA GLY A 125 1.88 0.34 -0.02
C GLY A 125 1.25 1.20 1.08
N PHE A 126 1.07 0.64 2.27
CA PHE A 126 0.41 1.33 3.38
C PHE A 126 1.23 1.21 4.67
N PRO A 127 1.45 2.32 5.41
CA PRO A 127 2.25 2.27 6.63
C PRO A 127 1.48 1.63 7.79
N ILE A 128 2.17 0.78 8.55
CA ILE A 128 1.68 0.28 9.82
C ILE A 128 2.30 1.16 10.90
N LYS A 129 1.47 1.95 11.56
CA LYS A 129 1.91 2.85 12.65
C LYS A 129 1.20 2.51 13.94
N THR A 130 1.93 2.59 15.04
CA THR A 130 1.36 2.49 16.39
C THR A 130 1.49 3.82 17.10
N GLU A 131 0.59 4.06 18.07
CA GLU A 131 0.57 5.31 18.84
C GLU A 131 1.88 5.56 19.59
N LYS A 132 2.49 4.50 20.11
CA LYS A 132 3.71 4.63 20.94
C LYS A 132 5.01 4.71 20.15
N ILE A 133 5.08 3.99 19.00
CA ILE A 133 6.36 3.82 18.31
C ILE A 133 6.38 4.60 16.97
N GLY A 134 5.22 4.80 16.35
CA GLY A 134 5.14 5.32 14.99
C GLY A 134 5.23 4.20 13.97
N LEU A 135 5.98 4.41 12.90
CA LEU A 135 6.10 3.43 11.81
C LEU A 135 6.83 2.16 12.27
N ILE A 136 6.18 1.02 12.18
CA ILE A 136 6.75 -0.29 12.52
C ILE A 136 6.79 -1.26 11.35
N GLY A 137 6.07 -0.99 10.29
CA GLY A 137 5.99 -1.92 9.16
C GLY A 137 5.14 -1.40 8.02
N VAL A 138 4.86 -2.30 7.08
CA VAL A 138 4.08 -1.98 5.87
C VAL A 138 3.12 -3.11 5.53
N ILE A 139 1.97 -2.73 4.98
CA ILE A 139 1.05 -3.64 4.31
C ILE A 139 1.19 -3.37 2.81
N LEU A 140 1.40 -4.42 2.04
CA LEU A 140 1.65 -4.33 0.60
C LEU A 140 0.64 -5.16 -0.17
N VAL A 141 0.09 -4.58 -1.23
CA VAL A 141 -0.83 -5.24 -2.16
C VAL A 141 -0.38 -4.93 -3.59
N SER A 142 -0.40 -5.92 -4.45
CA SER A 142 -0.12 -5.76 -5.88
C SER A 142 -1.06 -6.61 -6.72
N GLY A 143 -1.41 -6.14 -7.90
CA GLY A 143 -2.24 -6.87 -8.86
C GLY A 143 -3.68 -6.41 -8.97
N LEU A 144 -4.07 -5.36 -8.26
CA LEU A 144 -5.40 -4.77 -8.36
C LEU A 144 -5.46 -3.60 -9.33
#